data_9592df8afc1bdca6c111804642363a98
#
_entry.id   9592df8afc1bdca6c111804642363a98
#
_cell.length_a   1.000
_cell.length_b   1.000
_cell.length_c   1.000
_cell.angle_alpha   90.00
_cell.angle_beta   90.00
_cell.angle_gamma   90.00
#
_symmetry.space_group_name_H-M   'P 1'
#
loop_
_entity.id
_entity.type
_entity.pdbx_description
1 polymer ?
#
loop_
_entity_poly.entity_id
_entity_poly.type
_entity_poly.pdbx_seq_one_letter_code
_entity_poly.pdbx_strand_id
1 'polypeptide(L)'
;RVNAIMPAFEEALAERGLPVVLRGGERFFDRGEVREAITRLRGAARAGEAAGETLIDTVLAVLSTMGFTDEPPRTTGAVRERWESLSSLVGLARQMPSTSLPDFIAELDARASIQHAPAPEGITLATVHAAKGLEWEAVVVAGLAEGSFPHSQSMVGPSLDEERRLFYVEI
;
A
#
# COMPACT_ATOMS: atom_id res chain seq x y z
N ARG A 1 -11.29 1.41 -5.86
CA ARG A 1 -11.29 2.85 -5.64
C ARG A 1 -10.20 3.35 -4.68
N VAL A 2 -9.68 2.50 -3.80
CA VAL A 2 -8.72 2.92 -2.79
C VAL A 2 -7.38 2.26 -3.07
N ASN A 3 -6.40 3.03 -3.54
CA ASN A 3 -5.02 2.56 -3.69
C ASN A 3 -4.43 2.05 -2.37
N ALA A 4 -4.98 2.50 -1.24
CA ALA A 4 -4.52 2.14 0.10
C ALA A 4 -4.63 0.65 0.46
N ILE A 5 -5.59 -0.08 -0.12
CA ILE A 5 -5.76 -1.52 0.14
C ILE A 5 -4.98 -2.41 -0.83
N MET A 6 -4.50 -1.86 -1.95
CA MET A 6 -3.75 -2.63 -2.95
C MET A 6 -2.48 -3.29 -2.39
N PRO A 7 -1.68 -2.64 -1.53
CA PRO A 7 -0.51 -3.26 -0.94
C PRO A 7 -0.82 -4.52 -0.14
N ALA A 8 -1.94 -4.54 0.61
CA ALA A 8 -2.34 -5.71 1.38
C ALA A 8 -2.73 -6.90 0.49
N PHE A 9 -3.40 -6.64 -0.64
CA PHE A 9 -3.69 -7.68 -1.63
C PHE A 9 -2.42 -8.16 -2.33
N GLU A 10 -1.53 -7.26 -2.70
CA GLU A 10 -0.26 -7.57 -3.34
C GLU A 10 0.60 -8.46 -2.43
N GLU A 11 0.71 -8.12 -1.15
CA GLU A 11 1.42 -8.92 -0.15
C GLU A 11 0.80 -10.30 0.03
N ALA A 12 -0.52 -10.38 0.23
CA ALA A 12 -1.22 -11.64 0.42
C ALA A 12 -1.14 -12.58 -0.79
N LEU A 13 -1.07 -12.05 -2.01
CA LEU A 13 -0.88 -12.82 -3.23
C LEU A 13 0.59 -13.27 -3.38
N ALA A 14 1.54 -12.38 -3.06
CA ALA A 14 2.97 -12.70 -3.08
C ALA A 14 3.32 -13.81 -2.09
N GLU A 15 2.77 -13.80 -0.87
CA GLU A 15 2.94 -14.87 0.13
C GLU A 15 2.46 -16.23 -0.39
N ARG A 16 1.51 -16.25 -1.30
CA ARG A 16 0.98 -17.47 -1.95
C ARG A 16 1.69 -17.83 -3.24
N GLY A 17 2.76 -17.10 -3.59
CA GLY A 17 3.51 -17.31 -4.83
C GLY A 17 2.74 -16.95 -6.09
N LEU A 18 1.68 -16.14 -5.99
CA LEU A 18 0.87 -15.71 -7.12
C LEU A 18 1.44 -14.41 -7.68
N PRO A 19 1.90 -14.39 -8.93
CA PRO A 19 2.44 -13.19 -9.55
C PRO A 19 1.34 -12.13 -9.74
N VAL A 20 1.70 -10.87 -9.51
CA VAL A 20 0.78 -9.73 -9.54
C VAL A 20 1.22 -8.71 -10.58
N VAL A 21 0.27 -8.24 -11.37
CA VAL A 21 0.43 -7.11 -12.31
C VAL A 21 -0.42 -5.94 -11.81
N LEU A 22 0.22 -4.84 -11.40
CA LEU A 22 -0.50 -3.63 -10.99
C LEU A 22 -0.88 -2.79 -12.21
N ARG A 23 -2.15 -2.37 -12.25
CA ARG A 23 -2.64 -1.41 -13.24
C ARG A 23 -3.28 -0.19 -12.56
N GLY A 24 -2.85 0.99 -12.99
CA GLY A 24 -3.44 2.26 -12.54
C GLY A 24 -2.96 2.78 -11.20
N GLY A 25 -1.93 2.18 -10.60
CA GLY A 25 -1.29 2.67 -9.38
C GLY A 25 0.23 2.53 -9.44
N GLU A 26 0.94 3.39 -8.76
CA GLU A 26 2.37 3.21 -8.50
C GLU A 26 2.54 2.05 -7.52
N ARG A 27 3.45 1.12 -7.82
CA ARG A 27 3.76 0.01 -6.91
C ARG A 27 4.21 0.55 -5.56
N PHE A 28 3.87 -0.15 -4.49
CA PHE A 28 4.12 0.32 -3.12
C PHE A 28 5.57 0.79 -2.92
N PHE A 29 6.55 -0.03 -3.30
CA PHE A 29 7.96 0.30 -3.13
C PHE A 29 8.49 1.35 -4.13
N ASP A 30 7.76 1.67 -5.18
CA ASP A 30 8.09 2.74 -6.14
C ASP A 30 7.62 4.12 -5.65
N ARG A 31 6.68 4.17 -4.71
CA ARG A 31 6.15 5.41 -4.15
C ARG A 31 7.26 6.25 -3.54
N GLY A 32 7.26 7.54 -3.84
CA GLY A 32 8.31 8.46 -3.41
C GLY A 32 8.54 8.47 -1.90
N GLU A 33 7.47 8.49 -1.11
CA GLU A 33 7.53 8.46 0.35
C GLU A 33 8.07 7.15 0.92
N VAL A 34 7.77 6.01 0.28
CA VAL A 34 8.27 4.69 0.71
C VAL A 34 9.77 4.58 0.43
N ARG A 35 10.22 5.01 -0.74
CA ARG A 35 11.64 5.05 -1.10
C ARG A 35 12.44 5.97 -0.18
N GLU A 36 11.88 7.13 0.15
CA GLU A 36 12.48 8.06 1.11
C GLU A 36 12.59 7.41 2.49
N ALA A 37 11.52 6.76 2.98
CA ALA A 37 11.51 6.08 4.27
C ALA A 37 12.60 4.99 4.34
N ILE A 38 12.67 4.11 3.34
CA ILE A 38 13.69 3.05 3.29
C ILE A 38 15.10 3.65 3.24
N THR A 39 15.31 4.74 2.52
CA THR A 39 16.60 5.44 2.47
C THR A 39 17.01 5.97 3.85
N ARG A 40 16.07 6.56 4.59
CA ARG A 40 16.33 7.06 5.95
C ARG A 40 16.58 5.93 6.94
N LEU A 41 15.82 4.82 6.87
CA LEU A 41 16.06 3.61 7.69
C LEU A 41 17.45 3.04 7.44
N ARG A 42 17.91 3.00 6.20
CA ARG A 42 19.31 2.62 5.87
C ARG A 42 20.34 3.59 6.48
N GLY A 43 20.02 4.88 6.50
CA GLY A 43 20.84 5.89 7.18
C GLY A 43 20.98 5.60 8.67
N ALA A 44 19.85 5.39 9.35
CA ALA A 44 19.80 5.07 10.79
C ALA A 44 20.56 3.77 11.13
N ALA A 45 20.41 2.71 10.30
CA ALA A 45 21.15 1.46 10.47
C ALA A 45 22.66 1.65 10.37
N ARG A 46 23.13 2.49 9.43
CA ARG A 46 24.57 2.80 9.27
C ARG A 46 25.13 3.66 10.40
N ALA A 47 24.31 4.58 10.93
CA ALA A 47 24.69 5.43 12.05
C ALA A 47 24.74 4.68 13.39
N GLY A 48 24.19 3.46 13.46
CA GLY A 48 24.07 2.70 14.71
C GLY A 48 23.03 3.27 15.67
N GLU A 49 22.12 4.12 15.20
CA GLU A 49 21.09 4.79 16.01
C GLU A 49 20.07 3.82 16.60
N ALA A 50 20.02 2.58 16.07
CA ALA A 50 19.12 1.52 16.56
C ALA A 50 19.69 0.68 17.72
N ALA A 51 20.84 1.04 18.29
CA ALA A 51 21.44 0.26 19.35
C ALA A 51 20.69 0.44 20.67
N GLY A 52 19.92 -0.59 21.04
CA GLY A 52 19.18 -0.63 22.32
C GLY A 52 17.69 -0.29 22.22
N GLU A 53 17.19 0.04 21.05
CA GLU A 53 15.76 0.28 20.78
C GLU A 53 15.11 -0.91 20.06
N THR A 54 13.80 -1.04 20.20
CA THR A 54 13.06 -2.03 19.40
C THR A 54 12.99 -1.60 17.93
N LEU A 55 12.81 -2.56 17.02
CA LEU A 55 12.62 -2.26 15.59
C LEU A 55 11.52 -1.21 15.39
N ILE A 56 10.38 -1.38 16.09
CA ILE A 56 9.24 -0.49 15.92
C ILE A 56 9.54 0.92 16.40
N ASP A 57 10.25 1.10 17.53
CA ASP A 57 10.62 2.41 18.05
C ASP A 57 11.55 3.13 17.06
N THR A 58 12.52 2.44 16.50
CA THR A 58 13.43 2.98 15.49
C THR A 58 12.66 3.38 14.22
N VAL A 59 11.75 2.51 13.73
CA VAL A 59 10.94 2.82 12.54
C VAL A 59 10.06 4.05 12.79
N LEU A 60 9.36 4.12 13.93
CA LEU A 60 8.52 5.27 14.28
C LEU A 60 9.36 6.55 14.41
N ALA A 61 10.53 6.50 15.05
CA ALA A 61 11.43 7.64 15.17
C ALA A 61 11.85 8.18 13.80
N VAL A 62 12.27 7.30 12.90
CA VAL A 62 12.64 7.70 11.52
C VAL A 62 11.45 8.29 10.76
N LEU A 63 10.29 7.64 10.80
CA LEU A 63 9.11 8.11 10.06
C LEU A 63 8.54 9.42 10.63
N SER A 64 8.68 9.67 11.93
CA SER A 64 8.29 10.95 12.54
C SER A 64 9.06 12.13 11.93
N THR A 65 10.33 11.94 11.54
CA THR A 65 11.11 12.95 10.81
C THR A 65 10.57 13.28 9.42
N MET A 66 9.69 12.41 8.90
CA MET A 66 9.00 12.58 7.63
C MET A 66 7.58 13.14 7.80
N GLY A 67 7.19 13.47 9.03
CA GLY A 67 5.86 13.97 9.37
C GLY A 67 4.82 12.88 9.61
N PHE A 68 5.23 11.63 9.81
CA PHE A 68 4.32 10.56 10.21
C PHE A 68 3.86 10.76 11.66
N THR A 69 2.57 10.51 11.90
CA THR A 69 1.93 10.55 13.21
C THR A 69 1.12 9.28 13.42
N ASP A 70 0.94 8.85 14.67
CA ASP A 70 0.15 7.63 14.97
C ASP A 70 -1.34 7.79 14.58
N GLU A 71 -1.86 9.02 14.67
CA GLU A 71 -3.22 9.30 14.25
C GLU A 71 -3.27 9.67 12.77
N PRO A 72 -4.24 9.09 12.01
CA PRO A 72 -4.41 9.43 10.61
C PRO A 72 -4.82 10.91 10.44
N PRO A 73 -4.29 11.60 9.42
CA PRO A 73 -4.68 12.98 9.13
C PRO A 73 -6.17 13.04 8.78
N ARG A 74 -6.83 14.12 9.22
CA ARG A 74 -8.26 14.37 8.91
C ARG A 74 -8.48 14.79 7.45
N THR A 75 -7.42 15.21 6.77
CA THR A 75 -7.43 15.57 5.35
C THR A 75 -7.47 14.32 4.47
N THR A 76 -8.05 14.45 3.28
CA THR A 76 -8.09 13.43 2.22
C THR A 76 -7.05 13.73 1.12
N GLY A 77 -6.91 12.83 0.15
CA GLY A 77 -5.99 12.99 -0.98
C GLY A 77 -4.52 12.70 -0.61
N ALA A 78 -3.57 13.36 -1.28
CA ALA A 78 -2.14 13.03 -1.22
C ALA A 78 -1.54 12.97 0.20
N VAL A 79 -2.02 13.80 1.13
CA VAL A 79 -1.55 13.77 2.52
C VAL A 79 -1.97 12.47 3.21
N ARG A 80 -3.21 12.04 2.97
CA ARG A 80 -3.74 10.80 3.52
C ARG A 80 -3.08 9.58 2.88
N GLU A 81 -2.91 9.58 1.57
CA GLU A 81 -2.25 8.50 0.83
C GLU A 81 -0.79 8.33 1.28
N ARG A 82 -0.05 9.44 1.46
CA ARG A 82 1.29 9.41 2.02
C ARG A 82 1.32 8.80 3.43
N TRP A 83 0.39 9.21 4.29
CA TRP A 83 0.28 8.67 5.65
C TRP A 83 -0.01 7.16 5.62
N GLU A 84 -0.93 6.70 4.78
CA GLU A 84 -1.29 5.30 4.62
C GLU A 84 -0.10 4.45 4.12
N SER A 85 0.69 4.97 3.19
CA SER A 85 1.92 4.32 2.73
C SER A 85 2.94 4.14 3.87
N LEU A 86 3.15 5.18 4.68
CA LEU A 86 4.07 5.10 5.82
C LEU A 86 3.52 4.21 6.94
N SER A 87 2.21 4.25 7.19
CA SER A 87 1.53 3.38 8.15
C SER A 87 1.66 1.90 7.79
N SER A 88 1.67 1.59 6.50
CA SER A 88 1.91 0.21 6.01
C SER A 88 3.31 -0.28 6.38
N LEU A 89 4.35 0.57 6.30
CA LEU A 89 5.71 0.21 6.76
C LEU A 89 5.74 -0.05 8.27
N VAL A 90 5.02 0.75 9.06
CA VAL A 90 4.87 0.52 10.51
C VAL A 90 4.20 -0.82 10.78
N GLY A 91 3.15 -1.15 10.00
CA GLY A 91 2.47 -2.43 10.06
C GLY A 91 3.40 -3.62 9.83
N LEU A 92 4.26 -3.54 8.82
CA LEU A 92 5.28 -4.56 8.54
C LEU A 92 6.27 -4.71 9.71
N ALA A 93 6.77 -3.61 10.26
CA ALA A 93 7.67 -3.65 11.40
C ALA A 93 7.02 -4.29 12.65
N ARG A 94 5.73 -4.05 12.88
CA ARG A 94 4.98 -4.67 13.98
C ARG A 94 4.82 -6.19 13.83
N GLN A 95 4.78 -6.69 12.60
CA GLN A 95 4.72 -8.14 12.34
C GLN A 95 6.07 -8.84 12.60
N MET A 96 7.17 -8.07 12.70
CA MET A 96 8.53 -8.57 12.84
C MET A 96 9.24 -8.04 14.11
N PRO A 97 8.65 -8.15 15.30
CA PRO A 97 9.10 -7.42 16.50
C PRO A 97 10.51 -7.80 16.98
N SER A 98 10.98 -9.00 16.68
CA SER A 98 12.28 -9.50 17.10
C SER A 98 13.38 -9.36 16.02
N THR A 99 13.06 -8.68 14.91
CA THR A 99 13.97 -8.51 13.78
C THR A 99 14.85 -7.29 14.00
N SER A 100 16.13 -7.38 13.64
CA SER A 100 17.01 -6.21 13.63
C SER A 100 16.66 -5.24 12.51
N LEU A 101 17.03 -3.96 12.67
CA LEU A 101 16.79 -2.96 11.60
C LEU A 101 17.47 -3.33 10.27
N PRO A 102 18.74 -3.83 10.24
CA PRO A 102 19.34 -4.32 9.00
C PRO A 102 18.56 -5.46 8.33
N ASP A 103 18.09 -6.44 9.13
CA ASP A 103 17.32 -7.58 8.60
C ASP A 103 15.94 -7.13 8.10
N PHE A 104 15.30 -6.19 8.77
CA PHE A 104 14.06 -5.58 8.31
C PHE A 104 14.25 -4.88 6.96
N ILE A 105 15.33 -4.12 6.79
CA ILE A 105 15.66 -3.47 5.52
C ILE A 105 15.89 -4.52 4.42
N ALA A 106 16.62 -5.60 4.73
CA ALA A 106 16.82 -6.70 3.78
C ALA A 106 15.50 -7.35 3.35
N GLU A 107 14.55 -7.52 4.26
CA GLU A 107 13.21 -8.01 3.95
C GLU A 107 12.44 -7.04 3.06
N LEU A 108 12.49 -5.73 3.33
CA LEU A 108 11.87 -4.72 2.46
C LEU A 108 12.47 -4.75 1.04
N ASP A 109 13.79 -4.95 0.91
CA ASP A 109 14.47 -5.08 -0.38
C ASP A 109 14.07 -6.37 -1.12
N ALA A 110 13.91 -7.47 -0.40
CA ALA A 110 13.44 -8.72 -0.97
C ALA A 110 12.01 -8.58 -1.50
N ARG A 111 11.12 -7.98 -0.73
CA ARG A 111 9.73 -7.69 -1.15
C ARG A 111 9.68 -6.75 -2.36
N ALA A 112 10.49 -5.70 -2.36
CA ALA A 112 10.59 -4.79 -3.50
C ALA A 112 11.06 -5.51 -4.78
N SER A 113 12.00 -6.45 -4.66
CA SER A 113 12.52 -7.23 -5.79
C SER A 113 11.46 -8.17 -6.37
N ILE A 114 10.63 -8.79 -5.54
CA ILE A 114 9.53 -9.64 -5.98
C ILE A 114 8.47 -8.82 -6.73
N GLN A 115 8.15 -7.62 -6.24
CA GLN A 115 7.23 -6.71 -6.91
C GLN A 115 7.74 -6.19 -8.26
N HIS A 116 9.04 -6.07 -8.43
CA HIS A 116 9.67 -5.62 -9.68
C HIS A 116 9.92 -6.75 -10.68
N ALA A 117 9.82 -8.00 -10.27
CA ALA A 117 9.96 -9.12 -11.19
C ALA A 117 8.89 -9.03 -12.30
N PRO A 118 9.29 -9.02 -13.59
CA PRO A 118 8.31 -9.02 -14.65
C PRO A 118 7.54 -10.33 -14.62
N ALA A 119 6.25 -10.26 -14.30
CA ALA A 119 5.36 -11.41 -14.36
C ALA A 119 4.69 -11.40 -15.73
N PRO A 120 5.07 -12.29 -16.66
CA PRO A 120 4.45 -12.37 -18.00
C PRO A 120 2.97 -12.76 -17.90
N GLU A 121 2.60 -13.53 -16.88
CA GLU A 121 1.22 -13.91 -16.56
C GLU A 121 1.02 -13.74 -15.05
N GLY A 122 -0.06 -13.09 -14.63
CA GLY A 122 -0.31 -12.85 -13.22
C GLY A 122 -1.70 -12.26 -12.95
N ILE A 123 -2.07 -12.25 -11.67
CA ILE A 123 -3.32 -11.63 -11.24
C ILE A 123 -3.20 -10.11 -11.41
N THR A 124 -4.06 -9.54 -12.25
CA THR A 124 -4.11 -8.09 -12.38
C THR A 124 -4.85 -7.48 -11.20
N LEU A 125 -4.14 -6.66 -10.41
CA LEU A 125 -4.75 -5.78 -9.43
C LEU A 125 -4.96 -4.40 -10.05
N ALA A 126 -6.18 -3.95 -10.07
CA ALA A 126 -6.55 -2.66 -10.64
C ALA A 126 -7.55 -1.93 -9.74
N THR A 127 -7.51 -0.60 -9.72
CA THR A 127 -8.66 0.15 -9.24
C THR A 127 -9.77 0.06 -10.28
N VAL A 128 -11.02 0.21 -9.84
CA VAL A 128 -12.19 0.23 -10.70
C VAL A 128 -12.00 1.21 -11.87
N HIS A 129 -11.43 2.40 -11.65
CA HIS A 129 -11.14 3.36 -12.72
C HIS A 129 -10.04 2.90 -13.69
N ALA A 130 -9.05 2.19 -13.22
CA ALA A 130 -7.95 1.71 -14.06
C ALA A 130 -8.35 0.45 -14.86
N ALA A 131 -9.43 -0.20 -14.48
CA ALA A 131 -10.02 -1.34 -15.15
C ALA A 131 -10.87 -0.96 -16.36
N LYS A 132 -11.28 0.31 -16.48
CA LYS A 132 -12.15 0.78 -17.56
C LYS A 132 -11.61 0.42 -18.95
N GLY A 133 -12.42 -0.31 -19.71
CA GLY A 133 -12.10 -0.72 -21.07
C GLY A 133 -11.15 -1.93 -21.17
N LEU A 134 -10.93 -2.61 -20.06
CA LEU A 134 -10.20 -3.88 -20.03
C LEU A 134 -11.18 -5.04 -19.83
N GLU A 135 -10.80 -6.21 -20.34
CA GLU A 135 -11.59 -7.43 -20.26
C GLU A 135 -10.72 -8.56 -19.72
N TRP A 136 -11.28 -9.42 -18.87
CA TRP A 136 -10.64 -10.60 -18.30
C TRP A 136 -11.60 -11.77 -18.28
N GLU A 137 -11.07 -12.98 -18.36
CA GLU A 137 -11.88 -14.21 -18.25
C GLU A 137 -12.55 -14.38 -16.88
N ALA A 138 -11.93 -13.83 -15.83
CA ALA A 138 -12.45 -13.84 -14.47
C ALA A 138 -12.12 -12.54 -13.73
N VAL A 139 -13.08 -11.99 -13.03
CA VAL A 139 -12.96 -10.75 -12.25
C VAL A 139 -13.43 -10.98 -10.82
N VAL A 140 -12.66 -10.52 -9.85
CA VAL A 140 -13.04 -10.46 -8.44
C VAL A 140 -13.10 -9.01 -8.01
N VAL A 141 -14.29 -8.54 -7.66
CA VAL A 141 -14.49 -7.19 -7.14
C VAL A 141 -14.41 -7.23 -5.61
N ALA A 142 -13.35 -6.64 -5.06
CA ALA A 142 -13.11 -6.61 -3.62
C ALA A 142 -13.51 -5.27 -3.01
N GLY A 143 -13.88 -5.28 -1.71
CA GLY A 143 -14.21 -4.07 -0.96
C GLY A 143 -15.61 -3.53 -1.21
N LEU A 144 -16.55 -4.37 -1.67
CA LEU A 144 -17.96 -4.04 -1.79
C LEU A 144 -18.61 -4.01 -0.40
N ALA A 145 -18.40 -2.92 0.32
CA ALA A 145 -18.99 -2.67 1.63
C ALA A 145 -19.45 -1.23 1.72
N GLU A 146 -20.53 -0.99 2.46
CA GLU A 146 -21.03 0.36 2.71
C GLU A 146 -19.92 1.28 3.24
N GLY A 147 -19.83 2.48 2.66
CA GLY A 147 -18.77 3.45 2.97
C GLY A 147 -17.49 3.28 2.17
N SER A 148 -17.24 2.08 1.59
CA SER A 148 -16.13 1.84 0.65
C SER A 148 -16.62 1.91 -0.79
N PHE A 149 -17.70 1.20 -1.10
CA PHE A 149 -18.36 1.25 -2.39
C PHE A 149 -19.87 0.93 -2.22
N PRO A 150 -20.78 1.89 -2.43
CA PRO A 150 -20.51 3.30 -2.73
C PRO A 150 -19.76 4.04 -1.61
N HIS A 151 -18.98 5.06 -1.97
CA HIS A 151 -18.23 5.86 -1.00
C HIS A 151 -19.17 6.61 -0.06
N SER A 152 -18.81 6.73 1.22
CA SER A 152 -19.66 7.35 2.26
C SER A 152 -20.15 8.77 1.91
N GLN A 153 -19.37 9.53 1.14
CA GLN A 153 -19.75 10.87 0.66
C GLN A 153 -20.64 10.85 -0.60
N SER A 154 -20.84 9.69 -1.22
CA SER A 154 -21.59 9.50 -2.46
C SER A 154 -22.88 8.68 -2.25
N MET A 155 -23.39 8.62 -1.03
CA MET A 155 -24.54 7.77 -0.64
C MET A 155 -25.90 8.31 -1.09
N VAL A 156 -25.98 9.55 -1.60
CA VAL A 156 -27.23 10.20 -1.97
C VAL A 156 -27.12 11.01 -3.27
N GLY A 157 -28.23 11.07 -4.03
CA GLY A 157 -28.39 11.92 -5.21
C GLY A 157 -27.55 11.51 -6.43
N PRO A 158 -27.21 12.46 -7.32
CA PRO A 158 -26.49 12.18 -8.57
C PRO A 158 -25.15 11.45 -8.37
N SER A 159 -24.50 11.65 -7.23
CA SER A 159 -23.26 10.98 -6.89
C SER A 159 -23.41 9.47 -6.71
N LEU A 160 -24.57 9.01 -6.20
CA LEU A 160 -24.87 7.58 -6.08
C LEU A 160 -25.10 6.94 -7.46
N ASP A 161 -25.73 7.67 -8.36
CA ASP A 161 -25.95 7.20 -9.73
C ASP A 161 -24.63 7.09 -10.50
N GLU A 162 -23.66 7.97 -10.23
CA GLU A 162 -22.32 7.88 -10.77
C GLU A 162 -21.58 6.66 -10.23
N GLU A 163 -21.67 6.36 -8.92
CA GLU A 163 -21.13 5.14 -8.33
C GLU A 163 -21.73 3.88 -8.96
N ARG A 164 -23.05 3.88 -9.19
CA ARG A 164 -23.73 2.77 -9.88
C ARG A 164 -23.27 2.61 -11.31
N ARG A 165 -23.10 3.70 -12.07
CA ARG A 165 -22.56 3.66 -13.43
C ARG A 165 -21.15 3.12 -13.45
N LEU A 166 -20.32 3.55 -12.52
CA LEU A 166 -18.96 3.05 -12.37
C LEU A 166 -18.95 1.53 -12.15
N PHE A 167 -19.85 1.01 -11.34
CA PHE A 167 -20.01 -0.43 -11.12
C PHE A 167 -20.50 -1.17 -12.38
N TYR A 168 -21.42 -0.60 -13.13
CA TYR A 168 -21.98 -1.22 -14.35
C TYR A 168 -21.02 -1.23 -15.55
N VAL A 169 -20.08 -0.32 -15.62
CA VAL A 169 -19.12 -0.23 -16.74
C VAL A 169 -17.99 -1.25 -16.59
N GLU A 170 -17.89 -1.92 -15.44
CA GLU A 170 -16.73 -2.70 -15.03
C GLU A 170 -17.03 -4.16 -14.66
N ILE A 171 -18.32 -4.58 -14.78
CA ILE A 171 -18.77 -5.96 -14.74
C ILE A 171 -19.15 -6.43 -16.13
#